data_37c1eb15f1fb83252130d90401a741ef
#
_entry.id   37c1eb15f1fb83252130d90401a741ef
#
_cell.length_a   1.000
_cell.length_b   1.000
_cell.length_c   1.000
_cell.angle_alpha   90.00
_cell.angle_beta   90.00
_cell.angle_gamma   90.00
#
_symmetry.space_group_name_H-M   'P 1'
#
loop_
_entity.id
_entity.type
_entity.pdbx_description
1 polymer ?
#
loop_
_entity_poly.entity_id
_entity_poly.type
_entity_poly.pdbx_seq_one_letter_code
_entity_poly.pdbx_strand_id
1 'polypeptide(L)'
;AKNALENGNGVAWANDNTEVIAFALQNKGYTVGISELGNKDTIAPAVSKGNDTLLDWVNEEIKSLGDEQFFHKDYEETLVDTYGKGYEEELVVEGGAVK
;
A
#
# COMPACT_ATOMS: atom_id res chain seq x y z
N ALA A 1 -1.62 17.52 -8.92
CA ALA A 1 -0.95 16.66 -9.91
C ALA A 1 -1.94 15.83 -10.72
N LYS A 2 -2.88 15.16 -10.06
CA LYS A 2 -3.91 14.36 -10.77
C LYS A 2 -4.73 15.19 -11.77
N ASN A 3 -5.15 16.38 -11.38
CA ASN A 3 -5.91 17.27 -12.26
C ASN A 3 -5.11 17.71 -13.48
N ALA A 4 -3.79 17.92 -13.33
CA ALA A 4 -2.94 18.28 -14.45
C ALA A 4 -2.85 17.15 -15.48
N LEU A 5 -2.79 15.91 -15.02
CA LEU A 5 -2.84 14.75 -15.92
C LEU A 5 -4.16 14.67 -16.67
N GLU A 6 -5.28 14.79 -15.97
CA GLU A 6 -6.62 14.73 -16.57
C GLU A 6 -6.87 15.86 -17.58
N ASN A 7 -6.31 17.05 -17.33
CA ASN A 7 -6.49 18.22 -18.18
C ASN A 7 -5.45 18.32 -19.31
N GLY A 8 -4.55 17.33 -19.44
CA GLY A 8 -3.54 17.34 -20.49
C GLY A 8 -2.35 18.24 -20.25
N ASN A 9 -2.19 18.77 -19.03
CA ASN A 9 -1.07 19.61 -18.64
C ASN A 9 0.16 18.83 -18.18
N GLY A 10 0.06 17.51 -18.10
CA GLY A 10 1.13 16.61 -17.80
C GLY A 10 0.92 15.28 -18.51
N VAL A 11 1.98 14.55 -18.74
CA VAL A 11 1.92 13.27 -19.47
C VAL A 11 1.97 12.06 -18.55
N ALA A 12 2.35 12.26 -17.29
CA ALA A 12 2.42 11.21 -16.27
C ALA A 12 2.21 11.81 -14.88
N TRP A 13 1.73 10.98 -13.97
CA TRP A 13 1.53 11.34 -12.58
C TRP A 13 2.26 10.32 -11.70
N ALA A 14 3.10 10.80 -10.78
CA ALA A 14 3.82 9.99 -9.81
C ALA A 14 3.28 10.24 -8.42
N ASN A 15 2.94 9.18 -7.70
CA ASN A 15 2.47 9.23 -6.33
C ASN A 15 2.63 7.84 -5.70
N ASP A 16 2.18 7.68 -4.47
CA ASP A 16 2.17 6.39 -3.80
C ASP A 16 1.42 5.34 -4.63
N ASN A 17 1.87 4.10 -4.55
CA ASN A 17 1.29 3.02 -5.34
C ASN A 17 -0.22 2.86 -5.12
N THR A 18 -0.70 3.01 -3.90
CA THR A 18 -2.13 2.93 -3.59
C THR A 18 -2.95 3.97 -4.34
N GLU A 19 -2.41 5.18 -4.50
CA GLU A 19 -3.10 6.27 -5.21
C GLU A 19 -3.16 6.03 -6.72
N VAL A 20 -2.03 5.68 -7.33
CA VAL A 20 -1.96 5.54 -8.79
C VAL A 20 -2.65 4.25 -9.27
N ILE A 21 -2.57 3.18 -8.51
CA ILE A 21 -3.26 1.93 -8.85
C ILE A 21 -4.77 2.12 -8.80
N ALA A 22 -5.29 2.70 -7.72
CA ALA A 22 -6.72 2.96 -7.60
C ALA A 22 -7.23 3.86 -8.72
N PHE A 23 -6.48 4.92 -9.04
CA PHE A 23 -6.84 5.83 -10.13
C PHE A 23 -6.90 5.11 -11.48
N ALA A 24 -5.88 4.33 -11.81
CA ALA A 24 -5.82 3.63 -13.10
C ALA A 24 -6.96 2.60 -13.24
N LEU A 25 -7.32 1.92 -12.16
CA LEU A 25 -8.43 0.96 -12.18
C LEU A 25 -9.80 1.62 -12.30
N GLN A 26 -9.95 2.83 -11.80
CA GLN A 26 -11.23 3.55 -11.78
C GLN A 26 -11.43 4.47 -12.98
N ASN A 27 -10.40 4.71 -13.77
CA ASN A 27 -10.44 5.64 -14.90
C ASN A 27 -9.89 4.98 -16.17
N LYS A 28 -10.71 4.93 -17.20
CA LYS A 28 -10.30 4.37 -18.50
C LYS A 28 -9.26 5.26 -19.17
N GLY A 29 -8.33 4.64 -19.88
CA GLY A 29 -7.31 5.35 -20.64
C GLY A 29 -6.03 5.60 -19.86
N TYR A 30 -5.93 5.12 -18.64
CA TYR A 30 -4.74 5.25 -17.80
C TYR A 30 -4.24 3.87 -17.36
N THR A 31 -2.95 3.76 -17.20
CA THR A 31 -2.31 2.53 -16.71
C THR A 31 -1.11 2.88 -15.83
N VAL A 32 -0.72 1.96 -14.97
CA VAL A 32 0.50 2.09 -14.19
C VAL A 32 1.67 1.63 -15.07
N GLY A 33 2.47 2.59 -15.54
CA GLY A 33 3.57 2.30 -16.46
C GLY A 33 4.87 1.93 -15.76
N ILE A 34 5.11 2.49 -14.56
CA ILE A 34 6.29 2.22 -13.74
C ILE A 34 5.81 1.83 -12.35
N SER A 35 6.06 0.60 -11.94
CA SER A 35 5.60 0.09 -10.65
C SER A 35 6.55 0.43 -9.50
N GLU A 36 7.82 0.70 -9.78
CA GLU A 36 8.80 1.08 -8.78
C GLU A 36 9.56 2.31 -9.23
N LEU A 37 9.58 3.33 -8.41
CA LEU A 37 10.26 4.60 -8.69
C LEU A 37 11.00 5.05 -7.44
N GLY A 38 12.34 5.03 -7.50
CA GLY A 38 13.18 5.37 -6.37
C GLY A 38 13.21 4.29 -5.30
N ASN A 39 13.51 4.70 -4.07
CA ASN A 39 13.55 3.78 -2.93
C ASN A 39 12.14 3.52 -2.40
N LYS A 40 11.94 2.32 -1.89
CA LYS A 40 10.67 1.98 -1.21
C LYS A 40 10.62 2.64 0.15
N ASP A 41 9.50 3.27 0.45
CA ASP A 41 9.20 3.81 1.76
C ASP A 41 8.39 2.80 2.58
N THR A 42 8.49 2.90 3.89
CA THR A 42 7.71 2.09 4.81
C THR A 42 6.78 2.98 5.61
N ILE A 43 5.59 2.48 5.88
CA ILE A 43 4.65 3.11 6.81
C ILE A 43 4.51 2.20 8.03
N ALA A 44 4.31 2.79 9.19
CA ALA A 44 4.23 2.02 10.42
C ALA A 44 3.38 2.76 11.46
N PRO A 45 2.70 2.01 12.35
CA PRO A 45 2.12 2.62 13.54
C PRO A 45 3.21 3.24 14.41
N ALA A 46 2.87 4.29 15.13
CA ALA A 46 3.78 4.94 16.05
C ALA A 46 3.22 4.91 17.47
N VAL A 47 4.09 4.73 18.44
CA VAL A 47 3.75 4.82 19.85
C VAL A 47 4.52 5.96 20.49
N SER A 48 4.04 6.46 21.63
CA SER A 48 4.73 7.51 22.38
C SER A 48 6.12 7.04 22.79
N LYS A 49 7.11 7.92 22.65
CA LYS A 49 8.49 7.64 23.05
C LYS A 49 8.53 7.26 24.54
N GLY A 50 9.21 6.17 24.84
CA GLY A 50 9.30 5.64 26.20
C GLY A 50 8.22 4.62 26.56
N ASN A 51 7.18 4.46 25.73
CA ASN A 51 6.16 3.44 25.98
C ASN A 51 6.59 2.10 25.35
N ASP A 52 7.63 1.51 25.92
CA ASP A 52 8.25 0.30 25.39
C ASP A 52 7.34 -0.92 25.50
N THR A 53 6.51 -0.98 26.53
CA THR A 53 5.56 -2.09 26.72
C THR A 53 4.55 -2.15 25.58
N LEU A 54 4.00 -1.00 25.19
CA LEU A 54 3.08 -0.93 24.07
C LEU A 54 3.77 -1.23 22.74
N LEU A 55 4.99 -0.72 22.57
CA LEU A 55 5.79 -1.00 21.37
C LEU A 55 6.02 -2.51 21.20
N ASP A 56 6.43 -3.18 22.26
CA ASP A 56 6.66 -4.62 22.23
C ASP A 56 5.38 -5.39 21.91
N TRP A 57 4.26 -4.99 22.51
CA TRP A 57 2.97 -5.61 22.25
C TRP A 57 2.55 -5.44 20.77
N VAL A 58 2.68 -4.23 20.24
CA VAL A 58 2.33 -3.95 18.83
C VAL A 58 3.19 -4.79 17.89
N ASN A 59 4.51 -4.86 18.12
CA ASN A 59 5.40 -5.65 17.29
C ASN A 59 5.08 -7.15 17.34
N GLU A 60 4.76 -7.67 18.50
CA GLU A 60 4.35 -9.06 18.66
C GLU A 60 3.03 -9.34 17.94
N GLU A 61 2.08 -8.42 18.03
CA GLU A 61 0.79 -8.54 17.37
C GLU A 61 0.93 -8.53 15.85
N ILE A 62 1.75 -7.62 15.31
CA ILE A 62 2.02 -7.56 13.86
C ILE A 62 2.60 -8.88 13.39
N LYS A 63 3.52 -9.45 14.14
CA LYS A 63 4.14 -10.74 13.81
C LYS A 63 3.12 -11.88 13.84
N SER A 64 2.29 -11.91 14.87
CA SER A 64 1.22 -12.91 14.99
C SER A 64 0.22 -12.83 13.85
N LEU A 65 -0.19 -11.62 13.47
CA LEU A 65 -1.08 -11.41 12.34
C LEU A 65 -0.42 -11.86 11.03
N GLY A 66 0.88 -11.67 10.90
CA GLY A 66 1.64 -12.16 9.74
C GLY A 66 1.63 -13.69 9.65
N ASP A 67 1.79 -14.38 10.76
CA ASP A 67 1.74 -15.84 10.81
C ASP A 67 0.36 -16.38 10.38
N GLU A 68 -0.69 -15.63 10.63
CA GLU A 68 -2.07 -15.95 10.23
C GLU A 68 -2.40 -15.49 8.80
N GLN A 69 -1.50 -14.79 8.13
CA GLN A 69 -1.75 -14.17 6.82
C GLN A 69 -2.97 -13.22 6.86
N PHE A 70 -3.08 -12.47 7.95
CA PHE A 70 -4.25 -11.62 8.21
C PHE A 70 -4.44 -10.56 7.13
N PHE A 71 -3.35 -9.89 6.73
CA PHE A 71 -3.46 -8.80 5.76
C PHE A 71 -3.78 -9.30 4.35
N HIS A 72 -3.32 -10.49 3.96
CA HIS A 72 -3.75 -11.11 2.70
C HIS A 72 -5.25 -11.42 2.73
N LYS A 73 -5.73 -12.01 3.81
CA LYS A 73 -7.16 -12.32 3.95
C LYS A 73 -8.02 -11.07 3.95
N ASP A 74 -7.57 -10.03 4.65
CA ASP A 74 -8.26 -8.75 4.69
C ASP A 74 -8.30 -8.09 3.30
N TYR A 75 -7.19 -8.11 2.58
CA TYR A 75 -7.13 -7.62 1.21
C TYR A 75 -8.15 -8.33 0.31
N GLU A 76 -8.18 -9.64 0.36
CA GLU A 76 -9.11 -10.44 -0.44
C GLU A 76 -10.57 -10.13 -0.14
N GLU A 77 -10.90 -9.82 1.10
CA GLU A 77 -12.27 -9.50 1.51
C GLU A 77 -12.66 -8.05 1.25
N THR A 78 -11.72 -7.11 1.35
CA THR A 78 -12.07 -5.68 1.42
C THR A 78 -11.46 -4.82 0.33
N LEU A 79 -10.34 -5.19 -0.26
CA LEU A 79 -9.57 -4.31 -1.13
C LEU A 79 -9.48 -4.76 -2.59
N VAL A 80 -9.87 -5.97 -2.92
CA VAL A 80 -9.81 -6.48 -4.29
C VAL A 80 -10.62 -5.62 -5.26
N ASP A 81 -11.78 -5.14 -4.83
CA ASP A 81 -12.63 -4.30 -5.68
C ASP A 81 -12.00 -2.94 -6.00
N THR A 82 -11.14 -2.44 -5.10
CA THR A 82 -10.46 -1.15 -5.29
C THR A 82 -9.14 -1.29 -6.04
N TYR A 83 -8.34 -2.32 -5.72
CA TYR A 83 -6.97 -2.45 -6.23
C TYR A 83 -6.77 -3.65 -7.16
N GLY A 84 -7.71 -4.59 -7.21
CA GLY A 84 -7.61 -5.80 -8.02
C GLY A 84 -6.73 -6.88 -7.38
N LYS A 85 -6.78 -8.08 -7.93
CA LYS A 85 -5.98 -9.21 -7.43
C LYS A 85 -4.51 -9.13 -7.85
N GLY A 86 -4.23 -8.50 -8.98
CA GLY A 86 -2.88 -8.45 -9.53
C GLY A 86 -1.87 -7.66 -8.69
N TYR A 87 -2.33 -6.79 -7.81
CA TYR A 87 -1.48 -5.94 -6.98
C TYR A 87 -1.38 -6.40 -5.53
N GLU A 88 -2.00 -7.50 -5.16
CA GLU A 88 -2.02 -7.98 -3.77
C GLU A 88 -0.61 -8.13 -3.19
N GLU A 89 0.30 -8.76 -3.91
CA GLU A 89 1.66 -8.98 -3.44
C GLU A 89 2.49 -7.69 -3.34
N GLU A 90 2.16 -6.68 -4.12
CA GLU A 90 2.82 -5.38 -4.04
C GLU A 90 2.31 -4.53 -2.88
N LEU A 91 1.04 -4.68 -2.51
CA LEU A 91 0.37 -3.84 -1.52
C LEU A 91 0.34 -4.45 -0.13
N VAL A 92 0.43 -5.78 -0.01
CA VAL A 92 0.32 -6.47 1.28
C VAL A 92 1.69 -6.85 1.81
N VAL A 93 1.93 -6.51 3.07
CA VAL A 93 3.12 -6.90 3.82
C VAL A 93 2.67 -7.62 5.08
N GLU A 94 3.18 -8.82 5.29
CA GLU A 94 2.88 -9.63 6.46
C GLU A 94 4.04 -9.61 7.46
N GLY A 95 3.70 -9.58 8.76
CA GLY A 95 4.68 -9.69 9.83
C GLY A 95 5.69 -8.54 9.93
N GLY A 96 5.43 -7.42 9.26
CA GLY A 96 6.35 -6.28 9.26
C GLY A 96 7.58 -6.50 8.36
N ALA A 97 7.55 -7.48 7.47
CA ALA A 97 8.67 -7.74 6.57
C ALA A 97 8.79 -6.63 5.51
N VAL A 98 10.00 -6.16 5.28
CA VAL A 98 10.30 -5.18 4.23
C VAL A 98 10.66 -5.95 2.97
N LYS A 99 9.96 -5.65 1.89
CA LYS A 99 10.21 -6.27 0.58
C LYS A 99 11.20 -5.47 -0.25
#